data_0d11f8c286e2d22cef75b8742ee42753
#
_entry.id   0d11f8c286e2d22cef75b8742ee42753
#
_cell.length_a   1.000
_cell.length_b   1.000
_cell.length_c   1.000
_cell.angle_alpha   90.00
_cell.angle_beta   90.00
_cell.angle_gamma   90.00
#
_symmetry.space_group_name_H-M   'P 1'
#
loop_
_entity.id
_entity.type
_entity.pdbx_description
1 polymer ?
#
loop_
_entity_poly.entity_id
_entity_poly.type
_entity_poly.pdbx_seq_one_letter_code
_entity_poly.pdbx_strand_id
1 'polypeptide(L)'
;MKEIIIDPRFSYYYASFYLYGLHQVYANCKFRKKCIADLPFDELAHSNDRLLCYMVKGNSRGARKIVIDYRDQTSIIDSFYDWADVYAKINVNETETIVPDKSKLRLIAPGFGIRYYNLSQTLWNAFSNLLVIKNGHFGINVNAKDFLRDYLLTWYRRRPYKEYHLNSIKERNNYVFFVSTLWRHKNCIEHTNPLRALFMRTCKKLGIDFEGGFYISQSGNSAAKDGYEDLLLSQRVELKDYIVKTRQSMFVYNVPSCLNCHGWKLGEFLAMGKAIISAPLYNQLPGNGKQLMVSVDSEKELEDAIVLLAKNIEKRKMLEVNASAYYKKYVSPEAIIDYLDKQ
;
A
#
# COMPACT_ATOMS: atom_id res chain seq x y z
N MET A 1 -20.85 -25.15 0.28
CA MET A 1 -20.43 -23.85 -0.33
C MET A 1 -19.70 -23.07 0.74
N LYS A 2 -18.51 -22.50 0.44
CA LYS A 2 -17.80 -21.64 1.39
C LYS A 2 -18.60 -20.35 1.64
N GLU A 3 -18.62 -19.86 2.87
CA GLU A 3 -19.18 -18.57 3.26
C GLU A 3 -18.06 -17.66 3.79
N ILE A 4 -17.98 -16.44 3.29
CA ILE A 4 -17.01 -15.42 3.71
C ILE A 4 -17.74 -14.40 4.58
N ILE A 5 -17.35 -14.29 5.84
CA ILE A 5 -17.91 -13.32 6.78
C ILE A 5 -16.88 -12.21 6.97
N ILE A 6 -17.23 -10.99 6.58
CA ILE A 6 -16.35 -9.82 6.69
C ILE A 6 -16.87 -8.93 7.81
N ASP A 7 -15.98 -8.57 8.74
CA ASP A 7 -16.26 -7.54 9.73
C ASP A 7 -16.20 -6.16 9.07
N PRO A 8 -17.27 -5.34 9.12
CA PRO A 8 -17.31 -4.08 8.38
C PRO A 8 -16.55 -2.92 9.06
N ARG A 9 -15.89 -3.15 10.21
CA ARG A 9 -15.20 -2.12 11.02
C ARG A 9 -13.79 -1.76 10.51
N PHE A 10 -13.43 -2.07 9.27
CA PHE A 10 -12.17 -1.69 8.63
C PHE A 10 -12.15 -0.25 8.10
N SER A 11 -10.97 0.31 7.82
CA SER A 11 -10.83 1.50 6.96
C SER A 11 -10.89 1.09 5.49
N TYR A 12 -11.92 1.56 4.77
CA TYR A 12 -12.10 1.21 3.36
C TYR A 12 -10.97 1.72 2.47
N TYR A 13 -10.40 2.87 2.83
CA TYR A 13 -9.28 3.48 2.11
C TYR A 13 -8.06 2.55 2.00
N TYR A 14 -7.77 1.80 3.06
CA TYR A 14 -6.67 0.84 3.11
C TYR A 14 -7.11 -0.57 2.70
N ALA A 15 -8.32 -0.98 3.04
CA ALA A 15 -8.81 -2.33 2.83
C ALA A 15 -9.26 -2.61 1.39
N SER A 16 -9.52 -1.56 0.57
CA SER A 16 -10.12 -1.70 -0.77
C SER A 16 -9.38 -2.67 -1.69
N PHE A 17 -8.05 -2.73 -1.60
CA PHE A 17 -7.20 -3.64 -2.35
C PHE A 17 -7.44 -5.10 -1.98
N TYR A 18 -7.47 -5.40 -0.71
CA TYR A 18 -7.69 -6.76 -0.19
C TYR A 18 -9.12 -7.22 -0.36
N LEU A 19 -10.08 -6.31 -0.23
CA LEU A 19 -11.49 -6.59 -0.52
C LEU A 19 -11.70 -6.96 -1.99
N TYR A 20 -11.00 -6.29 -2.90
CA TYR A 20 -11.01 -6.67 -4.31
C TYR A 20 -10.49 -8.11 -4.46
N GLY A 21 -9.34 -8.45 -3.89
CA GLY A 21 -8.78 -9.80 -3.93
C GLY A 21 -9.72 -10.85 -3.35
N LEU A 22 -10.35 -10.57 -2.20
CA LEU A 22 -11.35 -11.46 -1.59
C LEU A 22 -12.49 -11.76 -2.56
N HIS A 23 -13.05 -10.74 -3.21
CA HIS A 23 -14.15 -10.95 -4.15
C HIS A 23 -13.72 -11.65 -5.44
N GLN A 24 -12.46 -11.53 -5.86
CA GLN A 24 -11.96 -12.30 -7.01
C GLN A 24 -11.74 -13.76 -6.66
N VAL A 25 -11.02 -14.05 -5.58
CA VAL A 25 -10.68 -15.44 -5.16
C VAL A 25 -11.92 -16.24 -4.75
N TYR A 26 -12.84 -15.60 -4.08
CA TYR A 26 -14.07 -16.22 -3.60
C TYR A 26 -15.32 -15.85 -4.41
N ALA A 27 -15.17 -15.57 -5.71
CA ALA A 27 -16.28 -15.10 -6.57
C ALA A 27 -17.54 -15.97 -6.52
N ASN A 28 -17.37 -17.28 -6.32
CA ASN A 28 -18.48 -18.25 -6.24
C ASN A 28 -18.92 -18.56 -4.79
N CYS A 29 -18.49 -17.76 -3.82
CA CYS A 29 -18.83 -17.95 -2.42
C CYS A 29 -19.90 -16.96 -1.97
N LYS A 30 -20.58 -17.30 -0.87
CA LYS A 30 -21.52 -16.38 -0.24
C LYS A 30 -20.76 -15.38 0.64
N PHE A 31 -20.98 -14.09 0.42
CA PHE A 31 -20.45 -13.04 1.28
C PHE A 31 -21.50 -12.56 2.28
N ARG A 32 -21.08 -12.41 3.54
CA ARG A 32 -21.89 -11.87 4.61
C ARG A 32 -21.13 -10.81 5.38
N LYS A 33 -21.79 -9.70 5.67
CA LYS A 33 -21.30 -8.65 6.54
C LYS A 33 -21.84 -8.87 7.94
N LYS A 34 -20.97 -8.95 8.94
CA LYS A 34 -21.36 -9.12 10.33
C LYS A 34 -20.27 -8.61 11.24
N CYS A 35 -20.62 -7.81 12.26
CA CYS A 35 -19.69 -7.54 13.36
C CYS A 35 -19.40 -8.83 14.10
N ILE A 36 -18.15 -9.19 14.20
CA ILE A 36 -17.67 -10.39 14.89
C ILE A 36 -17.50 -10.01 16.36
N ALA A 37 -18.26 -10.68 17.24
CA ALA A 37 -18.36 -10.31 18.66
C ALA A 37 -17.01 -10.30 19.39
N ASP A 38 -16.19 -11.31 19.09
CA ASP A 38 -14.92 -11.54 19.81
C ASP A 38 -13.74 -10.71 19.28
N LEU A 39 -14.00 -9.75 18.36
CA LEU A 39 -12.94 -8.89 17.82
C LEU A 39 -12.78 -7.62 18.68
N PRO A 40 -11.57 -7.36 19.19
CA PRO A 40 -11.30 -6.28 20.17
C PRO A 40 -11.10 -4.92 19.49
N PHE A 41 -12.02 -4.50 18.63
CA PHE A 41 -11.91 -3.20 17.94
C PHE A 41 -11.98 -2.00 18.88
N ASP A 42 -12.51 -2.17 20.10
CA ASP A 42 -12.59 -1.12 21.10
C ASP A 42 -11.22 -0.69 21.63
N GLU A 43 -10.20 -1.55 21.46
CA GLU A 43 -8.81 -1.25 21.83
C GLU A 43 -8.10 -0.36 20.80
N LEU A 44 -8.68 -0.14 19.61
CA LEU A 44 -8.08 0.66 18.56
C LEU A 44 -8.39 2.15 18.76
N ALA A 45 -7.36 2.92 19.11
CA ALA A 45 -7.49 4.35 19.42
C ALA A 45 -7.92 5.21 18.22
N HIS A 46 -7.59 4.79 16.98
CA HIS A 46 -7.83 5.59 15.78
C HIS A 46 -8.47 4.77 14.65
N SER A 47 -9.28 5.45 13.82
CA SER A 47 -9.91 4.83 12.65
C SER A 47 -8.90 4.28 11.62
N ASN A 48 -7.70 4.87 11.55
CA ASN A 48 -6.64 4.44 10.63
C ASN A 48 -5.94 3.14 11.07
N ASP A 49 -6.07 2.76 12.34
CA ASP A 49 -5.51 1.51 12.87
C ASP A 49 -6.42 0.30 12.67
N ARG A 50 -7.57 0.49 12.02
CA ARG A 50 -8.54 -0.58 11.80
C ARG A 50 -8.05 -1.58 10.77
N LEU A 51 -7.99 -2.84 11.20
CA LEU A 51 -7.56 -3.98 10.42
C LEU A 51 -8.70 -4.54 9.56
N LEU A 52 -8.39 -5.27 8.50
CA LEU A 52 -9.38 -6.08 7.79
C LEU A 52 -9.45 -7.47 8.42
N CYS A 53 -10.58 -7.77 9.07
CA CYS A 53 -10.84 -9.05 9.69
C CYS A 53 -11.95 -9.79 8.95
N TYR A 54 -11.74 -11.06 8.67
CA TYR A 54 -12.75 -11.91 8.05
C TYR A 54 -12.61 -13.37 8.47
N MET A 55 -13.69 -14.12 8.26
CA MET A 55 -13.74 -15.57 8.50
C MET A 55 -14.12 -16.30 7.22
N VAL A 56 -13.47 -17.44 6.98
CA VAL A 56 -13.82 -18.38 5.91
C VAL A 56 -14.47 -19.60 6.56
N LYS A 57 -15.76 -19.81 6.32
CA LYS A 57 -16.50 -21.01 6.76
C LYS A 57 -16.53 -22.04 5.65
N GLY A 58 -16.02 -23.24 5.93
CA GLY A 58 -16.13 -24.44 5.06
C GLY A 58 -17.22 -25.39 5.53
N ASN A 59 -17.48 -26.45 4.74
CA ASN A 59 -18.54 -27.42 5.06
C ASN A 59 -18.19 -28.39 6.22
N SER A 60 -16.92 -28.53 6.61
CA SER A 60 -16.47 -29.62 7.51
C SER A 60 -15.47 -29.23 8.59
N ARG A 61 -14.97 -27.99 8.62
CA ARG A 61 -14.09 -27.47 9.66
C ARG A 61 -14.65 -26.15 10.19
N GLY A 62 -14.32 -25.81 11.44
CA GLY A 62 -14.69 -24.52 12.02
C GLY A 62 -14.34 -23.33 11.11
N ALA A 63 -14.85 -22.15 11.43
CA ALA A 63 -14.52 -20.94 10.67
C ALA A 63 -13.06 -20.58 10.85
N ARG A 64 -12.30 -20.43 9.77
CA ARG A 64 -10.93 -19.94 9.79
C ARG A 64 -10.94 -18.42 9.93
N LYS A 65 -10.20 -17.89 10.89
CA LYS A 65 -10.14 -16.48 11.27
C LYS A 65 -8.89 -15.83 10.71
N ILE A 66 -9.06 -14.79 9.89
CA ILE A 66 -7.97 -14.11 9.20
C ILE A 66 -7.98 -12.62 9.55
N VAL A 67 -6.80 -12.09 9.88
CA VAL A 67 -6.54 -10.67 10.08
C VAL A 67 -5.54 -10.20 9.03
N ILE A 68 -5.82 -9.07 8.36
CA ILE A 68 -4.87 -8.37 7.51
C ILE A 68 -4.51 -7.05 8.17
N ASP A 69 -3.28 -6.98 8.68
CA ASP A 69 -2.66 -5.80 9.29
C ASP A 69 -1.84 -5.03 8.26
N TYR A 70 -2.44 -3.95 7.75
CA TYR A 70 -1.82 -3.04 6.79
C TYR A 70 -1.29 -1.75 7.43
N ARG A 71 -1.15 -1.70 8.74
CA ARG A 71 -0.62 -0.54 9.47
C ARG A 71 0.86 -0.33 9.20
N ASP A 72 1.30 0.92 9.41
CA ASP A 72 2.70 1.32 9.20
C ASP A 72 3.66 0.76 10.26
N GLN A 73 3.15 0.47 11.49
CA GLN A 73 3.92 -0.06 12.60
C GLN A 73 4.42 -1.49 12.33
N THR A 74 5.58 -1.83 12.87
CA THR A 74 6.16 -3.18 12.86
C THR A 74 5.55 -4.10 13.93
N SER A 75 5.01 -3.51 15.01
CA SER A 75 4.35 -4.25 16.09
C SER A 75 3.02 -4.88 15.64
N ILE A 76 2.71 -6.04 16.22
CA ILE A 76 1.38 -6.65 16.12
C ILE A 76 0.42 -6.01 17.12
N ILE A 77 -0.87 -6.37 17.04
CA ILE A 77 -1.85 -6.13 18.10
C ILE A 77 -2.18 -7.48 18.71
N ASP A 78 -1.75 -7.70 19.93
CA ASP A 78 -1.77 -9.01 20.59
C ASP A 78 -3.18 -9.62 20.62
N SER A 79 -4.19 -8.84 20.98
CA SER A 79 -5.58 -9.30 21.05
C SER A 79 -6.14 -9.75 19.68
N PHE A 80 -5.74 -9.10 18.57
CA PHE A 80 -6.09 -9.55 17.21
C PHE A 80 -5.25 -10.75 16.78
N TYR A 81 -4.00 -10.82 17.23
CA TYR A 81 -3.12 -11.94 16.96
C TYR A 81 -3.63 -13.22 17.64
N ASP A 82 -4.06 -13.11 18.90
CA ASP A 82 -4.64 -14.23 19.66
C ASP A 82 -5.94 -14.73 19.03
N TRP A 83 -6.79 -13.80 18.57
CA TRP A 83 -8.04 -14.14 17.89
C TRP A 83 -7.83 -14.86 16.55
N ALA A 84 -6.76 -14.54 15.81
CA ALA A 84 -6.54 -15.01 14.43
C ALA A 84 -5.99 -16.45 14.39
N ASP A 85 -6.40 -17.21 13.39
CA ASP A 85 -5.69 -18.41 12.92
C ASP A 85 -4.57 -18.01 11.94
N VAL A 86 -4.76 -16.89 11.21
CA VAL A 86 -3.78 -16.30 10.31
C VAL A 86 -3.73 -14.79 10.52
N TYR A 87 -2.55 -14.29 10.88
CA TYR A 87 -2.29 -12.87 11.01
C TYR A 87 -1.34 -12.40 9.88
N ALA A 88 -1.90 -11.78 8.87
CA ALA A 88 -1.16 -11.27 7.72
C ALA A 88 -0.67 -9.84 7.99
N LYS A 89 0.62 -9.58 7.82
CA LYS A 89 1.21 -8.27 8.12
C LYS A 89 2.13 -7.81 7.00
N ILE A 90 2.05 -6.51 6.65
CA ILE A 90 2.89 -5.88 5.63
C ILE A 90 4.28 -5.55 6.18
N ASN A 91 4.32 -4.84 7.31
CA ASN A 91 5.55 -4.30 7.87
C ASN A 91 6.08 -5.25 8.96
N VAL A 92 6.89 -6.21 8.55
CA VAL A 92 7.56 -7.17 9.44
C VAL A 92 9.06 -6.89 9.43
N ASN A 93 9.60 -6.66 10.61
CA ASN A 93 11.03 -6.52 10.85
C ASN A 93 11.49 -7.62 11.81
N GLU A 94 12.63 -8.28 11.53
CA GLU A 94 13.09 -9.42 12.32
C GLU A 94 13.36 -9.11 13.78
N THR A 95 13.79 -7.89 14.07
CA THR A 95 14.17 -7.47 15.42
C THR A 95 13.05 -6.78 16.18
N GLU A 96 12.07 -6.18 15.47
CA GLU A 96 11.00 -5.40 16.09
C GLU A 96 9.65 -6.10 16.13
N THR A 97 9.39 -7.02 15.17
CA THR A 97 8.12 -7.75 15.13
C THR A 97 8.22 -8.96 16.05
N ILE A 98 7.89 -8.75 17.31
CA ILE A 98 7.88 -9.78 18.34
C ILE A 98 6.51 -10.45 18.34
N VAL A 99 6.47 -11.76 18.19
CA VAL A 99 5.26 -12.58 18.24
C VAL A 99 5.49 -13.82 19.12
N PRO A 100 4.47 -14.24 19.90
CA PRO A 100 4.58 -15.43 20.75
C PRO A 100 4.79 -16.72 19.94
N ASP A 101 4.10 -16.82 18.80
CA ASP A 101 4.15 -17.98 17.91
C ASP A 101 4.18 -17.52 16.44
N LYS A 102 5.31 -17.73 15.77
CA LYS A 102 5.48 -17.36 14.35
C LYS A 102 4.60 -18.17 13.39
N SER A 103 3.98 -19.26 13.85
CA SER A 103 3.15 -20.12 12.97
C SER A 103 1.93 -19.42 12.38
N LYS A 104 1.38 -18.44 13.09
CA LYS A 104 0.23 -17.64 12.64
C LYS A 104 0.61 -16.45 11.76
N LEU A 105 1.84 -15.92 11.89
CA LEU A 105 2.29 -14.73 11.19
C LEU A 105 2.53 -15.03 9.70
N ARG A 106 1.96 -14.21 8.83
CA ARG A 106 2.20 -14.26 7.37
C ARG A 106 2.67 -12.92 6.88
N LEU A 107 3.87 -12.88 6.35
CA LEU A 107 4.41 -11.72 5.67
C LEU A 107 3.70 -11.57 4.32
N ILE A 108 3.07 -10.41 4.10
CA ILE A 108 2.46 -10.04 2.83
C ILE A 108 3.08 -8.76 2.28
N ALA A 109 2.99 -8.59 0.98
CA ALA A 109 3.47 -7.37 0.32
C ALA A 109 2.51 -6.18 0.52
N PRO A 110 3.02 -4.93 0.38
CA PRO A 110 2.18 -3.75 0.52
C PRO A 110 1.15 -3.64 -0.61
N GLY A 111 -0.12 -3.54 -0.23
CA GLY A 111 -1.19 -3.11 -1.12
C GLY A 111 -1.25 -1.59 -1.23
N PHE A 112 -2.22 -1.08 -1.98
CA PHE A 112 -2.50 0.34 -2.13
C PHE A 112 -3.99 0.59 -2.32
N GLY A 113 -4.47 1.79 -2.00
CA GLY A 113 -5.89 2.09 -2.12
C GLY A 113 -6.35 2.15 -3.58
N ILE A 114 -7.43 1.46 -3.89
CA ILE A 114 -8.04 1.41 -5.22
C ILE A 114 -9.52 1.82 -5.17
N ARG A 115 -10.03 2.32 -6.30
CA ARG A 115 -11.46 2.48 -6.51
C ARG A 115 -12.04 1.14 -6.97
N TYR A 116 -12.56 0.37 -6.05
CA TYR A 116 -13.12 -0.95 -6.36
C TYR A 116 -14.57 -0.86 -6.84
N TYR A 117 -15.42 -0.11 -6.15
CA TYR A 117 -16.84 0.03 -6.45
C TYR A 117 -17.13 1.23 -7.36
N ASN A 118 -18.21 1.15 -8.15
CA ASN A 118 -18.82 2.35 -8.74
C ASN A 118 -19.50 3.22 -7.66
N LEU A 119 -20.04 4.37 -8.02
CA LEU A 119 -20.60 5.31 -7.03
C LEU A 119 -21.79 4.72 -6.26
N SER A 120 -22.74 4.09 -6.96
CA SER A 120 -23.92 3.50 -6.33
C SER A 120 -23.55 2.35 -5.40
N GLN A 121 -22.64 1.48 -5.82
CA GLN A 121 -22.10 0.40 -4.99
C GLN A 121 -21.33 0.95 -3.78
N THR A 122 -20.56 2.04 -3.95
CA THR A 122 -19.83 2.69 -2.85
C THR A 122 -20.79 3.21 -1.79
N LEU A 123 -21.84 3.93 -2.21
CA LEU A 123 -22.87 4.44 -1.30
C LEU A 123 -23.62 3.30 -0.59
N TRP A 124 -24.03 2.27 -1.35
CA TRP A 124 -24.71 1.10 -0.79
C TRP A 124 -23.85 0.36 0.23
N ASN A 125 -22.56 0.11 -0.09
CA ASN A 125 -21.66 -0.58 0.82
C ASN A 125 -21.35 0.25 2.06
N ALA A 126 -21.14 1.57 1.91
CA ALA A 126 -20.92 2.48 3.03
C ALA A 126 -22.12 2.47 3.99
N PHE A 127 -23.34 2.64 3.45
CA PHE A 127 -24.56 2.69 4.25
C PHE A 127 -24.86 1.33 4.90
N SER A 128 -24.81 0.22 4.13
CA SER A 128 -25.09 -1.12 4.67
C SER A 128 -24.07 -1.54 5.73
N ASN A 129 -22.79 -1.21 5.57
CA ASN A 129 -21.77 -1.49 6.56
C ASN A 129 -22.01 -0.66 7.86
N LEU A 130 -22.36 0.62 7.71
CA LEU A 130 -22.67 1.47 8.85
C LEU A 130 -23.89 0.96 9.63
N LEU A 131 -24.94 0.48 8.94
CA LEU A 131 -26.09 -0.14 9.58
C LEU A 131 -25.72 -1.40 10.36
N VAL A 132 -24.89 -2.29 9.76
CA VAL A 132 -24.42 -3.50 10.44
C VAL A 132 -23.62 -3.15 11.69
N ILE A 133 -22.75 -2.12 11.64
CA ILE A 133 -21.97 -1.68 12.80
C ILE A 133 -22.89 -1.12 13.91
N LYS A 134 -23.82 -0.24 13.55
CA LYS A 134 -24.74 0.37 14.53
C LYS A 134 -25.68 -0.65 15.20
N ASN A 135 -26.16 -1.63 14.43
CA ASN A 135 -27.05 -2.67 14.96
C ASN A 135 -26.29 -3.75 15.76
N GLY A 136 -24.97 -3.79 15.65
CA GLY A 136 -24.13 -4.79 16.32
C GLY A 136 -23.98 -4.63 17.82
N HIS A 137 -24.39 -3.50 18.42
CA HIS A 137 -24.30 -3.18 19.86
C HIS A 137 -22.88 -3.32 20.47
N PHE A 138 -21.85 -3.34 19.63
CA PHE A 138 -20.46 -3.41 20.07
C PHE A 138 -19.93 -1.99 20.23
N GLY A 139 -19.81 -1.50 21.45
CA GLY A 139 -19.34 -0.22 22.00
C GLY A 139 -18.51 0.77 21.18
N ILE A 140 -18.23 0.49 19.90
CA ILE A 140 -17.44 1.35 19.06
C ILE A 140 -18.24 2.57 18.61
N ASN A 141 -17.81 3.71 19.09
CA ASN A 141 -18.34 5.01 18.65
C ASN A 141 -17.79 5.32 17.23
N VAL A 142 -18.33 4.62 16.19
CA VAL A 142 -17.99 4.94 14.81
C VAL A 142 -18.68 6.24 14.45
N ASN A 143 -17.90 7.30 14.27
CA ASN A 143 -18.40 8.54 13.70
C ASN A 143 -18.91 8.26 12.29
N ALA A 144 -20.22 8.31 12.11
CA ALA A 144 -20.88 8.01 10.84
C ALA A 144 -20.38 8.91 9.69
N LYS A 145 -20.09 10.19 9.98
CA LYS A 145 -19.59 11.16 9.00
C LYS A 145 -18.21 10.75 8.50
N ASP A 146 -17.30 10.39 9.40
CA ASP A 146 -15.93 9.98 9.02
C ASP A 146 -15.93 8.64 8.30
N PHE A 147 -16.80 7.71 8.71
CA PHE A 147 -16.96 6.43 8.06
C PHE A 147 -17.47 6.57 6.62
N LEU A 148 -18.54 7.34 6.39
CA LEU A 148 -19.06 7.60 5.05
C LEU A 148 -18.07 8.38 4.20
N ARG A 149 -17.36 9.34 4.81
CA ARG A 149 -16.30 10.11 4.15
C ARG A 149 -15.17 9.23 3.65
N ASP A 150 -14.75 8.20 4.40
CA ASP A 150 -13.70 7.26 3.98
C ASP A 150 -14.06 6.58 2.65
N TYR A 151 -15.30 6.10 2.49
CA TYR A 151 -15.79 5.51 1.25
C TYR A 151 -15.84 6.50 0.09
N LEU A 152 -16.42 7.69 0.32
CA LEU A 152 -16.55 8.71 -0.72
C LEU A 152 -15.21 9.27 -1.16
N LEU A 153 -14.28 9.53 -0.22
CA LEU A 153 -12.94 9.98 -0.56
C LEU A 153 -12.16 8.92 -1.31
N THR A 154 -12.32 7.64 -0.97
CA THR A 154 -11.69 6.53 -1.70
C THR A 154 -12.24 6.48 -3.12
N TRP A 155 -13.56 6.58 -3.32
CA TRP A 155 -14.16 6.63 -4.65
C TRP A 155 -13.65 7.81 -5.48
N TYR A 156 -13.59 8.99 -4.89
CA TYR A 156 -13.18 10.21 -5.59
C TYR A 156 -11.68 10.26 -5.87
N ARG A 157 -10.83 9.90 -4.89
CA ARG A 157 -9.38 10.08 -4.96
C ARG A 157 -8.63 8.90 -5.53
N ARG A 158 -9.23 7.71 -5.58
CA ARG A 158 -8.56 6.50 -6.07
C ARG A 158 -9.00 6.16 -7.48
N ARG A 159 -8.14 5.41 -8.19
CA ARG A 159 -8.41 4.96 -9.56
C ARG A 159 -8.77 3.48 -9.57
N PRO A 160 -9.54 3.02 -10.58
CA PRO A 160 -9.80 1.60 -10.77
C PRO A 160 -8.50 0.78 -10.86
N TYR A 161 -8.48 -0.39 -10.25
CA TYR A 161 -7.33 -1.29 -10.23
C TYR A 161 -6.72 -1.53 -11.63
N LYS A 162 -7.57 -1.72 -12.65
CA LYS A 162 -7.14 -1.94 -14.03
C LYS A 162 -6.27 -0.81 -14.61
N GLU A 163 -6.37 0.41 -14.11
CA GLU A 163 -5.59 1.54 -14.63
C GLU A 163 -4.10 1.45 -14.26
N TYR A 164 -3.76 0.72 -13.21
CA TYR A 164 -2.38 0.44 -12.86
C TYR A 164 -1.71 -0.58 -13.80
N HIS A 165 -2.46 -1.28 -14.65
CA HIS A 165 -1.99 -2.33 -15.57
C HIS A 165 -2.13 -1.96 -17.05
N LEU A 166 -2.29 -0.68 -17.39
CA LEU A 166 -2.41 -0.24 -18.78
C LEU A 166 -1.09 -0.40 -19.55
N ASN A 167 -1.01 -1.37 -20.44
CA ASN A 167 0.18 -1.62 -21.27
C ASN A 167 0.32 -0.66 -22.47
N SER A 168 -0.70 0.17 -22.73
CA SER A 168 -0.71 1.11 -23.85
C SER A 168 0.16 2.36 -23.64
N ILE A 169 0.57 2.65 -22.40
CA ILE A 169 1.38 3.83 -22.08
C ILE A 169 2.86 3.47 -22.31
N LYS A 170 3.47 4.11 -23.31
CA LYS A 170 4.87 3.91 -23.65
C LYS A 170 5.79 4.74 -22.76
N GLU A 171 6.94 4.17 -22.42
CA GLU A 171 8.04 4.86 -21.77
C GLU A 171 8.54 6.02 -22.66
N ARG A 172 8.83 7.17 -22.05
CA ARG A 172 9.49 8.30 -22.71
C ARG A 172 10.99 8.18 -22.51
N ASN A 173 11.73 8.45 -23.58
CA ASN A 173 13.18 8.49 -23.50
C ASN A 173 13.65 9.64 -22.60
N ASN A 174 14.68 9.36 -21.80
CA ASN A 174 15.31 10.31 -20.86
C ASN A 174 14.34 11.00 -19.88
N TYR A 175 13.21 10.36 -19.52
CA TYR A 175 12.18 10.95 -18.68
C TYR A 175 12.01 10.20 -17.37
N VAL A 176 11.93 10.95 -16.26
CA VAL A 176 11.63 10.43 -14.92
C VAL A 176 10.63 11.37 -14.24
N PHE A 177 9.56 10.78 -13.73
CA PHE A 177 8.56 11.47 -12.92
C PHE A 177 8.60 10.97 -11.48
N PHE A 178 8.64 11.90 -10.53
CA PHE A 178 8.56 11.56 -9.11
C PHE A 178 7.85 12.65 -8.32
N VAL A 179 6.80 12.31 -7.59
CA VAL A 179 6.10 13.23 -6.68
C VAL A 179 5.93 12.58 -5.32
N SER A 180 5.98 13.38 -4.27
CA SER A 180 5.73 12.92 -2.91
C SER A 180 5.15 14.02 -2.04
N THR A 181 4.49 13.64 -0.94
CA THR A 181 4.17 14.57 0.13
C THR A 181 5.44 14.86 0.92
N LEU A 182 5.65 16.11 1.28
CA LEU A 182 6.66 16.49 2.25
C LEU A 182 6.11 16.16 3.65
N TRP A 183 6.65 15.09 4.24
CA TRP A 183 6.16 14.58 5.51
C TRP A 183 6.82 15.27 6.71
N ARG A 184 6.10 15.34 7.83
CA ARG A 184 6.55 15.98 9.08
C ARG A 184 6.90 15.00 10.18
N HIS A 185 6.63 13.73 9.99
CA HIS A 185 7.04 12.71 10.95
C HIS A 185 8.57 12.76 11.12
N LYS A 186 9.06 12.62 12.37
CA LYS A 186 10.48 12.77 12.70
C LYS A 186 11.39 11.97 11.74
N ASN A 187 11.15 10.67 11.57
CA ASN A 187 11.97 9.87 10.64
C ASN A 187 11.89 10.32 9.18
N CYS A 188 10.79 10.96 8.78
CA CYS A 188 10.67 11.49 7.42
C CYS A 188 11.48 12.77 7.24
N ILE A 189 11.53 13.62 8.25
CA ILE A 189 12.38 14.84 8.24
C ILE A 189 13.85 14.44 8.19
N GLU A 190 14.25 13.46 9.00
CA GLU A 190 15.65 13.05 9.15
C GLU A 190 16.15 12.19 7.98
N HIS A 191 15.29 11.37 7.37
CA HIS A 191 15.71 10.37 6.37
C HIS A 191 14.91 10.41 5.07
N THR A 192 13.58 10.25 5.13
CA THR A 192 12.75 10.03 3.94
C THR A 192 12.73 11.24 3.00
N ASN A 193 12.54 12.46 3.52
CA ASN A 193 12.50 13.66 2.69
C ASN A 193 13.87 14.00 2.09
N PRO A 194 15.00 13.95 2.86
CA PRO A 194 16.34 14.12 2.28
C PRO A 194 16.65 13.16 1.15
N LEU A 195 16.38 11.86 1.31
CA LEU A 195 16.62 10.86 0.26
C LEU A 195 15.79 11.12 -1.01
N ARG A 196 14.54 11.55 -0.86
CA ARG A 196 13.69 11.93 -1.97
C ARG A 196 14.20 13.19 -2.69
N ALA A 197 14.62 14.18 -1.94
CA ALA A 197 15.21 15.42 -2.50
C ALA A 197 16.53 15.12 -3.23
N LEU A 198 17.39 14.29 -2.65
CA LEU A 198 18.62 13.83 -3.27
C LEU A 198 18.35 13.19 -4.64
N PHE A 199 17.41 12.25 -4.71
CA PHE A 199 17.03 11.63 -5.99
C PHE A 199 16.58 12.66 -7.03
N MET A 200 15.71 13.59 -6.67
CA MET A 200 15.18 14.60 -7.57
C MET A 200 16.30 15.51 -8.10
N ARG A 201 17.19 15.96 -7.20
CA ARG A 201 18.32 16.82 -7.54
C ARG A 201 19.36 16.07 -8.39
N THR A 202 19.63 14.82 -8.07
CA THR A 202 20.55 13.98 -8.85
C THR A 202 20.02 13.76 -10.27
N CYS A 203 18.74 13.48 -10.45
CA CYS A 203 18.14 13.39 -11.79
C CYS A 203 18.35 14.68 -12.60
N LYS A 204 18.07 15.84 -11.99
CA LYS A 204 18.28 17.15 -12.64
C LYS A 204 19.76 17.41 -12.97
N LYS A 205 20.69 17.12 -12.03
CA LYS A 205 22.15 17.23 -12.19
C LYS A 205 22.66 16.38 -13.37
N LEU A 206 22.11 15.21 -13.56
CA LEU A 206 22.49 14.27 -14.64
C LEU A 206 21.80 14.56 -15.98
N GLY A 207 21.03 15.64 -16.11
CA GLY A 207 20.36 16.01 -17.36
C GLY A 207 19.20 15.09 -17.74
N ILE A 208 18.60 14.39 -16.78
CA ILE A 208 17.35 13.66 -16.98
C ILE A 208 16.19 14.68 -17.13
N ASP A 209 15.31 14.47 -18.10
CA ASP A 209 14.03 15.20 -18.21
C ASP A 209 13.17 14.85 -16.98
N PHE A 210 13.43 15.58 -15.88
CA PHE A 210 12.81 15.32 -14.59
C PHE A 210 11.57 16.17 -14.39
N GLU A 211 10.45 15.52 -14.10
CA GLU A 211 9.20 16.17 -13.72
C GLU A 211 8.75 15.70 -12.33
N GLY A 212 8.39 16.64 -11.46
CA GLY A 212 7.86 16.31 -10.15
C GLY A 212 8.38 17.19 -9.03
N GLY A 213 8.19 16.72 -7.80
CA GLY A 213 8.55 17.48 -6.61
C GLY A 213 7.75 17.08 -5.38
N PHE A 214 7.83 17.92 -4.36
CA PHE A 214 7.08 17.77 -3.13
C PHE A 214 5.77 18.55 -3.14
N TYR A 215 4.70 17.90 -2.74
CA TYR A 215 3.44 18.53 -2.40
C TYR A 215 3.34 18.74 -0.88
N ILE A 216 2.92 19.94 -0.48
CA ILE A 216 2.62 20.27 0.91
C ILE A 216 1.12 20.26 1.11
N SER A 217 0.65 19.45 2.05
CA SER A 217 -0.76 19.47 2.45
C SER A 217 -1.12 20.81 3.08
N GLN A 218 -2.29 21.38 2.72
CA GLN A 218 -2.76 22.68 3.26
C GLN A 218 -2.89 22.72 4.79
N SER A 219 -3.04 21.56 5.44
CA SER A 219 -2.98 21.44 6.91
C SER A 219 -1.55 21.52 7.46
N GLY A 220 -0.59 21.72 6.59
CA GLY A 220 0.82 21.65 6.87
C GLY A 220 1.47 22.97 7.27
N ASN A 221 2.18 23.06 8.43
CA ASN A 221 3.00 24.20 8.89
C ASN A 221 4.17 24.52 7.94
N SER A 222 4.56 25.79 7.81
CA SER A 222 5.62 26.29 6.94
C SER A 222 7.01 25.73 7.22
N ALA A 223 7.29 25.29 8.43
CA ALA A 223 8.62 24.81 8.87
C ALA A 223 9.16 23.56 8.13
N ALA A 224 8.34 22.85 7.36
CA ALA A 224 8.80 21.69 6.59
C ALA A 224 9.37 22.05 5.21
N LYS A 225 9.36 23.32 4.81
CA LYS A 225 9.76 23.79 3.48
C LYS A 225 11.26 24.06 3.36
N ASP A 226 11.90 24.36 4.48
CA ASP A 226 13.28 24.86 4.51
C ASP A 226 14.23 23.84 3.88
N GLY A 227 14.94 24.30 2.85
CA GLY A 227 15.86 23.47 2.08
C GLY A 227 15.25 22.64 0.95
N TYR A 228 13.95 22.79 0.66
CA TYR A 228 13.25 22.08 -0.43
C TYR A 228 12.50 23.02 -1.38
N GLU A 229 12.73 24.32 -1.32
CA GLU A 229 12.01 25.35 -2.09
C GLU A 229 12.09 25.11 -3.59
N ASP A 230 13.25 24.61 -4.07
CA ASP A 230 13.54 24.25 -5.46
C ASP A 230 12.76 23.01 -5.98
N LEU A 231 12.12 22.29 -5.05
CA LEU A 231 11.41 21.03 -5.33
C LEU A 231 9.91 21.11 -5.02
N LEU A 232 9.40 22.29 -4.63
CA LEU A 232 8.00 22.42 -4.27
C LEU A 232 7.08 22.47 -5.49
N LEU A 233 5.98 21.75 -5.42
CA LEU A 233 4.91 21.82 -6.40
C LEU A 233 3.86 22.84 -5.98
N SER A 234 3.39 23.65 -6.92
CA SER A 234 2.31 24.62 -6.72
C SER A 234 0.97 23.98 -6.44
N GLN A 235 0.75 22.77 -6.98
CA GLN A 235 -0.50 22.03 -6.84
C GLN A 235 -0.26 20.52 -6.75
N ARG A 236 -1.24 19.82 -6.20
CA ARG A 236 -1.22 18.37 -6.13
C ARG A 236 -1.44 17.77 -7.53
N VAL A 237 -0.61 16.80 -7.90
CA VAL A 237 -0.82 16.01 -9.12
C VAL A 237 -2.00 15.07 -8.94
N GLU A 238 -2.91 15.03 -9.90
CA GLU A 238 -4.03 14.09 -9.89
C GLU A 238 -3.54 12.65 -10.05
N LEU A 239 -4.24 11.70 -9.43
CA LEU A 239 -3.81 10.29 -9.45
C LEU A 239 -3.83 9.70 -10.87
N LYS A 240 -4.69 10.18 -11.77
CA LYS A 240 -4.69 9.79 -13.18
C LYS A 240 -3.36 10.16 -13.85
N ASP A 241 -2.94 11.40 -13.69
CA ASP A 241 -1.69 11.90 -14.28
C ASP A 241 -0.47 11.27 -13.63
N TYR A 242 -0.53 11.05 -12.31
CA TYR A 242 0.49 10.30 -11.58
C TYR A 242 0.72 8.90 -12.19
N ILE A 243 -0.35 8.14 -12.46
CA ILE A 243 -0.24 6.81 -13.07
C ILE A 243 0.38 6.91 -14.47
N VAL A 244 -0.13 7.82 -15.31
CA VAL A 244 0.37 8.00 -16.68
C VAL A 244 1.85 8.38 -16.68
N LYS A 245 2.24 9.40 -15.94
CA LYS A 245 3.62 9.91 -15.86
C LYS A 245 4.58 8.91 -15.23
N THR A 246 4.15 8.20 -14.19
CA THR A 246 4.92 7.11 -13.59
C THR A 246 5.20 6.00 -14.60
N ARG A 247 4.20 5.61 -15.41
CA ARG A 247 4.39 4.61 -16.47
C ARG A 247 5.27 5.10 -17.60
N GLN A 248 5.24 6.40 -17.91
CA GLN A 248 6.12 7.03 -18.91
C GLN A 248 7.58 7.14 -18.44
N SER A 249 7.84 7.08 -17.14
CA SER A 249 9.20 7.16 -16.59
C SER A 249 10.04 5.95 -16.97
N MET A 250 11.34 6.15 -17.23
CA MET A 250 12.28 5.07 -17.46
C MET A 250 12.43 4.15 -16.25
N PHE A 251 12.46 4.73 -15.07
CA PHE A 251 12.54 4.03 -13.79
C PHE A 251 11.86 4.86 -12.71
N VAL A 252 11.67 4.29 -11.54
CA VAL A 252 11.05 4.93 -10.38
C VAL A 252 11.93 4.79 -9.15
N TYR A 253 11.72 5.66 -8.15
CA TYR A 253 12.48 5.62 -6.91
C TYR A 253 11.59 5.30 -5.71
N ASN A 254 11.96 4.28 -4.96
CA ASN A 254 11.30 3.87 -3.72
C ASN A 254 12.12 4.28 -2.50
N VAL A 255 11.45 4.83 -1.50
CA VAL A 255 12.02 5.18 -0.20
C VAL A 255 11.03 4.75 0.87
N PRO A 256 11.49 4.10 1.96
CA PRO A 256 10.63 3.83 3.12
C PRO A 256 9.90 5.09 3.57
N SER A 257 8.65 4.92 4.00
CA SER A 257 7.77 6.03 4.39
C SER A 257 7.81 6.28 5.91
N CYS A 258 6.75 6.86 6.48
CA CYS A 258 6.66 7.07 7.93
C CYS A 258 6.90 5.75 8.67
N LEU A 259 7.56 5.81 9.82
CA LEU A 259 7.94 4.63 10.61
C LEU A 259 8.75 3.59 9.81
N ASN A 260 9.48 4.02 8.78
CA ASN A 260 10.24 3.14 7.87
C ASN A 260 9.38 2.07 7.16
N CYS A 261 8.07 2.26 7.08
CA CYS A 261 7.14 1.31 6.49
C CYS A 261 7.31 1.20 4.95
N HIS A 262 6.85 0.09 4.40
CA HIS A 262 6.61 -0.03 2.98
C HIS A 262 5.48 0.92 2.57
N GLY A 263 5.83 1.97 1.84
CA GLY A 263 4.82 2.90 1.31
C GLY A 263 4.00 2.28 0.17
N TRP A 264 2.80 2.79 -0.05
CA TRP A 264 1.93 2.38 -1.16
C TRP A 264 2.59 2.47 -2.54
N LYS A 265 3.53 3.42 -2.71
CA LYS A 265 4.28 3.57 -3.96
C LYS A 265 5.00 2.30 -4.38
N LEU A 266 5.54 1.53 -3.44
CA LEU A 266 6.19 0.26 -3.78
C LEU A 266 5.19 -0.71 -4.42
N GLY A 267 4.00 -0.87 -3.82
CA GLY A 267 2.92 -1.67 -4.40
C GLY A 267 2.47 -1.17 -5.77
N GLU A 268 2.30 0.16 -5.92
CA GLU A 268 1.93 0.79 -7.19
C GLU A 268 3.01 0.61 -8.28
N PHE A 269 4.28 0.77 -7.95
CA PHE A 269 5.40 0.59 -8.88
C PHE A 269 5.51 -0.86 -9.37
N LEU A 270 5.33 -1.82 -8.45
CA LEU A 270 5.29 -3.24 -8.78
C LEU A 270 4.08 -3.58 -9.67
N ALA A 271 2.89 -3.02 -9.36
CA ALA A 271 1.69 -3.19 -10.18
C ALA A 271 1.87 -2.62 -11.59
N MET A 272 2.60 -1.52 -11.73
CA MET A 272 2.92 -0.92 -13.01
C MET A 272 4.10 -1.58 -13.74
N GLY A 273 4.77 -2.56 -13.10
CA GLY A 273 5.90 -3.27 -13.68
C GLY A 273 7.09 -2.37 -13.99
N LYS A 274 7.42 -1.42 -13.10
CA LYS A 274 8.52 -0.46 -13.33
C LYS A 274 9.85 -0.98 -12.84
N ALA A 275 10.94 -0.59 -13.52
CA ALA A 275 12.28 -0.71 -12.99
C ALA A 275 12.44 0.19 -11.77
N ILE A 276 12.86 -0.36 -10.62
CA ILE A 276 12.87 0.32 -9.33
C ILE A 276 14.31 0.53 -8.87
N ILE A 277 14.67 1.77 -8.53
CA ILE A 277 15.79 2.09 -7.65
C ILE A 277 15.20 2.25 -6.25
N SER A 278 15.82 1.69 -5.21
CA SER A 278 15.29 1.78 -3.85
C SER A 278 16.37 2.11 -2.84
N ALA A 279 16.08 3.05 -1.92
CA ALA A 279 16.79 3.10 -0.66
C ALA A 279 16.62 1.75 0.08
N PRO A 280 17.51 1.41 1.03
CA PRO A 280 17.43 0.17 1.78
C PRO A 280 16.04 -0.01 2.41
N LEU A 281 15.51 -1.21 2.31
CA LEU A 281 14.23 -1.55 2.93
C LEU A 281 14.45 -1.94 4.37
N TYR A 282 13.70 -1.34 5.26
CA TYR A 282 13.74 -1.63 6.69
C TYR A 282 12.96 -2.91 7.04
N ASN A 283 11.87 -3.13 6.36
CA ASN A 283 10.99 -4.28 6.54
C ASN A 283 11.20 -5.34 5.46
N GLN A 284 10.90 -6.58 5.79
CA GLN A 284 10.99 -7.71 4.87
C GLN A 284 9.95 -7.64 3.75
N LEU A 285 10.29 -8.24 2.61
CA LEU A 285 9.36 -8.52 1.52
C LEU A 285 9.19 -10.03 1.34
N PRO A 286 7.98 -10.53 0.98
CA PRO A 286 7.77 -11.94 0.72
C PRO A 286 8.73 -12.46 -0.37
N GLY A 287 9.26 -13.67 -0.23
CA GLY A 287 10.06 -14.33 -1.25
C GLY A 287 11.42 -13.69 -1.53
N ASN A 288 12.03 -13.03 -0.56
CA ASN A 288 13.39 -12.45 -0.58
C ASN A 288 13.62 -11.23 -1.48
N GLY A 289 12.73 -10.85 -2.39
CA GLY A 289 12.89 -9.66 -3.23
C GLY A 289 14.22 -9.52 -4.00
N LYS A 290 15.05 -10.58 -4.07
CA LYS A 290 16.35 -10.55 -4.79
C LYS A 290 16.14 -10.22 -6.25
N GLN A 291 16.96 -9.31 -6.80
CA GLN A 291 16.89 -8.85 -8.19
C GLN A 291 15.61 -8.09 -8.58
N LEU A 292 14.81 -7.67 -7.58
CA LEU A 292 13.58 -6.91 -7.80
C LEU A 292 13.86 -5.46 -8.11
N MET A 293 14.91 -4.90 -7.50
CA MET A 293 15.26 -3.49 -7.56
C MET A 293 16.77 -3.29 -7.47
N VAL A 294 17.25 -2.10 -7.83
CA VAL A 294 18.60 -1.66 -7.55
C VAL A 294 18.61 -0.99 -6.19
N SER A 295 19.20 -1.62 -5.19
CA SER A 295 19.35 -1.04 -3.84
C SER A 295 20.51 -0.06 -3.82
N VAL A 296 20.33 1.11 -3.17
CA VAL A 296 21.32 2.17 -3.07
C VAL A 296 21.35 2.74 -1.67
N ASP A 297 22.53 2.83 -1.06
CA ASP A 297 22.71 3.25 0.33
C ASP A 297 23.60 4.52 0.45
N SER A 298 24.04 5.06 -0.66
CA SER A 298 24.84 6.27 -0.74
C SER A 298 24.45 7.15 -1.91
N GLU A 299 24.83 8.44 -1.86
CA GLU A 299 24.66 9.38 -2.97
C GLU A 299 25.36 8.87 -4.25
N LYS A 300 26.57 8.33 -4.10
CA LYS A 300 27.34 7.79 -5.22
C LYS A 300 26.65 6.60 -5.87
N GLU A 301 26.16 5.65 -5.08
CA GLU A 301 25.40 4.50 -5.60
C GLU A 301 24.10 4.94 -6.27
N LEU A 302 23.42 5.94 -5.74
CA LEU A 302 22.23 6.51 -6.36
C LEU A 302 22.54 7.12 -7.73
N GLU A 303 23.61 7.92 -7.82
CA GLU A 303 24.07 8.49 -9.09
C GLU A 303 24.42 7.42 -10.11
N ASP A 304 25.18 6.39 -9.71
CA ASP A 304 25.58 5.27 -10.55
C ASP A 304 24.35 4.45 -11.01
N ALA A 305 23.37 4.21 -10.12
CA ALA A 305 22.14 3.51 -10.47
C ALA A 305 21.28 4.30 -11.47
N ILE A 306 21.16 5.61 -11.29
CA ILE A 306 20.45 6.49 -12.24
C ILE A 306 21.13 6.42 -13.62
N VAL A 307 22.46 6.59 -13.68
CA VAL A 307 23.24 6.51 -14.94
C VAL A 307 23.09 5.12 -15.58
N LEU A 308 23.21 4.05 -14.79
CA LEU A 308 23.04 2.68 -15.26
C LEU A 308 21.67 2.50 -15.91
N LEU A 309 20.59 2.84 -15.20
CA LEU A 309 19.25 2.63 -15.71
C LEU A 309 18.88 3.61 -16.83
N ALA A 310 19.44 4.81 -16.87
CA ALA A 310 19.23 5.72 -17.99
C ALA A 310 19.84 5.20 -19.29
N LYS A 311 21.03 4.58 -19.24
CA LYS A 311 21.78 4.14 -20.43
C LYS A 311 21.52 2.68 -20.81
N ASN A 312 21.18 1.80 -19.87
CA ASN A 312 21.06 0.35 -20.11
C ASN A 312 19.59 -0.09 -20.17
N ILE A 313 19.05 -0.12 -21.39
CA ILE A 313 17.67 -0.53 -21.67
C ILE A 313 17.42 -2.00 -21.27
N GLU A 314 18.40 -2.89 -21.50
CA GLU A 314 18.26 -4.31 -21.20
C GLU A 314 18.14 -4.53 -19.69
N LYS A 315 18.97 -3.84 -18.90
CA LYS A 315 18.87 -3.88 -17.44
C LYS A 315 17.53 -3.39 -16.94
N ARG A 316 17.00 -2.28 -17.50
CA ARG A 316 15.65 -1.79 -17.15
C ARG A 316 14.60 -2.84 -17.43
N LYS A 317 14.59 -3.39 -18.66
CA LYS A 317 13.60 -4.39 -19.07
C LYS A 317 13.66 -5.66 -18.21
N MET A 318 14.87 -6.10 -17.86
CA MET A 318 15.02 -7.22 -16.91
C MET A 318 14.35 -6.92 -15.57
N LEU A 319 14.58 -5.73 -15.01
CA LEU A 319 13.95 -5.32 -13.74
C LEU A 319 12.42 -5.19 -13.87
N GLU A 320 11.91 -4.67 -14.99
CA GLU A 320 10.47 -4.58 -15.27
C GLU A 320 9.80 -5.96 -15.35
N VAL A 321 10.45 -6.92 -15.99
CA VAL A 321 9.98 -8.31 -16.04
C VAL A 321 9.96 -8.92 -14.63
N ASN A 322 11.04 -8.73 -13.87
CA ASN A 322 11.13 -9.22 -12.50
C ASN A 322 10.06 -8.58 -11.59
N ALA A 323 9.85 -7.26 -11.68
CA ALA A 323 8.82 -6.54 -10.94
C ALA A 323 7.41 -7.07 -11.28
N SER A 324 7.12 -7.27 -12.56
CA SER A 324 5.84 -7.81 -13.02
C SER A 324 5.61 -9.25 -12.57
N ALA A 325 6.63 -10.11 -12.61
CA ALA A 325 6.56 -11.48 -12.13
C ALA A 325 6.37 -11.53 -10.60
N TYR A 326 7.13 -10.70 -9.88
CA TYR A 326 7.01 -10.58 -8.44
C TYR A 326 5.63 -10.08 -8.03
N TYR A 327 5.10 -9.05 -8.72
CA TYR A 327 3.76 -8.55 -8.47
C TYR A 327 2.71 -9.64 -8.60
N LYS A 328 2.70 -10.36 -9.71
CA LYS A 328 1.74 -11.46 -9.94
C LYS A 328 1.82 -12.56 -8.90
N LYS A 329 3.01 -12.84 -8.38
CA LYS A 329 3.22 -13.94 -7.44
C LYS A 329 2.96 -13.58 -5.98
N TYR A 330 3.28 -12.37 -5.56
CA TYR A 330 3.31 -11.99 -4.13
C TYR A 330 2.51 -10.75 -3.77
N VAL A 331 2.18 -9.87 -4.74
CA VAL A 331 1.64 -8.55 -4.44
C VAL A 331 0.22 -8.37 -4.94
N SER A 332 -0.17 -9.01 -6.05
CA SER A 332 -1.54 -8.84 -6.56
C SER A 332 -2.55 -9.19 -5.47
N PRO A 333 -3.71 -8.51 -5.43
CA PRO A 333 -4.72 -8.76 -4.40
C PRO A 333 -5.14 -10.23 -4.35
N GLU A 334 -5.25 -10.87 -5.53
CA GLU A 334 -5.59 -12.29 -5.65
C GLU A 334 -4.48 -13.18 -5.08
N ALA A 335 -3.20 -12.89 -5.38
CA ALA A 335 -2.07 -13.67 -4.90
C ALA A 335 -1.96 -13.62 -3.37
N ILE A 336 -2.21 -12.47 -2.76
CA ILE A 336 -2.21 -12.32 -1.30
C ILE A 336 -3.32 -13.17 -0.70
N ILE A 337 -4.55 -13.09 -1.20
CA ILE A 337 -5.67 -13.85 -0.64
C ILE A 337 -5.50 -15.35 -0.86
N ASP A 338 -5.05 -15.78 -2.04
CA ASP A 338 -4.72 -17.19 -2.32
C ASP A 338 -3.63 -17.74 -1.39
N TYR A 339 -2.62 -16.93 -1.09
CA TYR A 339 -1.57 -17.28 -0.13
C TYR A 339 -2.15 -17.49 1.28
N LEU A 340 -3.06 -16.62 1.71
CA LEU A 340 -3.70 -16.71 3.02
C LEU A 340 -4.70 -17.88 3.09
N ASP A 341 -5.32 -18.31 1.99
CA ASP A 341 -6.27 -19.43 1.98
C ASP A 341 -5.57 -20.80 2.00
N LYS A 342 -4.39 -20.93 1.41
CA LYS A 342 -3.65 -22.21 1.28
C LYS A 342 -2.92 -22.66 2.53
N GLN A 343 -2.82 -21.82 3.53
CA GLN A 343 -2.12 -22.07 4.79
C GLN A 343 -3.11 -22.50 5.90
#